data_eead0f9d9e8f374398321dc28739b527
#
_entry.id   eead0f9d9e8f374398321dc28739b527
#
_cell.length_a   1.000
_cell.length_b   1.000
_cell.length_c   1.000
_cell.angle_alpha   90.00
_cell.angle_beta   90.00
_cell.angle_gamma   90.00
#
_symmetry.space_group_name_H-M   'P 1'
#
loop_
_entity.id
_entity.type
_entity.pdbx_description
1 polymer ?
#
loop_
_entity_poly.entity_id
_entity_poly.type
_entity_poly.pdbx_seq_one_letter_code
_entity_poly.pdbx_strand_id
1 'polypeptide(L)'
;MITRATAQAASSLKVYLEGVDKGPYMAHVPSLPGCYVRARTRAAALDALPAAVQRYYAWLRRHGEPAPAADVEVKLEIAGEITGTGPFNPGDAAALFPPDRAPASPEEMEEYFRLMDHSRIDLLALVAELEEDVLDWQPDPMPVSVRRLLRHVGNAEQWYVSRLVDPVSLPDEWHHDREMPILAFLDMERRTAVQRLRSLTAAQRAEAVSPEYQTRHPEEAWTARKALRRFLEHEREHTGQIREILCGYRQGLLARLAYERTSLLVQLLGLDERVLTQLPICAAWTVKDLLAHIAAWDRWVGKAMQAMVAGKESGFEAVDDIDAANERFVAAWRGASLETIVAELSAARSDWVAWLEALPVDEFFRRRSYGGHDWTFSSMPLRVQREHDVEHTAQITARHRAEKPGGRSGPKAVLRAVLDAGREELLAAARLMPPEQRASYPVCGPWTAYDVIGHLADWEWVGVEGLRNMVAGGVPGVEPIQDIDLWNAERVEARRGRPWSSAWEDLHAARKAFVQAVDALDPALLDKVHAFPWGGYGTAYDWVSAYIAHDREHAEQLRIK
;
A
#
# COMPACT_ATOMS: atom_id res chain seq x y z
N MET A 1 14.75 -34.28 3.18
CA MET A 1 14.85 -33.66 1.84
C MET A 1 15.65 -32.36 1.83
N ILE A 2 15.43 -31.45 2.77
CA ILE A 2 16.19 -30.17 2.86
C ILE A 2 17.68 -30.43 3.19
N THR A 3 17.99 -31.39 4.05
CA THR A 3 19.37 -31.82 4.36
C THR A 3 20.15 -32.35 3.14
N ARG A 4 19.48 -32.82 2.09
CA ARG A 4 20.12 -33.21 0.82
C ARG A 4 20.30 -32.03 -0.15
N ALA A 5 19.46 -30.97 -0.07
CA ALA A 5 19.56 -29.80 -0.92
C ALA A 5 20.79 -28.92 -0.56
N THR A 6 21.24 -28.93 0.69
CA THR A 6 22.44 -28.17 1.12
C THR A 6 23.77 -28.74 0.59
N ALA A 7 23.80 -30.01 0.21
CA ALA A 7 24.99 -30.65 -0.39
C ALA A 7 24.99 -30.56 -1.93
N GLN A 8 23.97 -30.02 -2.56
CA GLN A 8 23.75 -30.01 -4.03
C GLN A 8 23.82 -28.59 -4.62
N ALA A 9 24.89 -27.86 -4.32
CA ALA A 9 25.14 -26.53 -4.94
C ALA A 9 25.35 -26.55 -6.48
N ALA A 10 25.14 -27.67 -7.16
CA ALA A 10 25.34 -27.82 -8.60
C ALA A 10 24.18 -28.47 -9.38
N SER A 11 23.11 -28.94 -8.71
CA SER A 11 21.98 -29.53 -9.42
C SER A 11 20.86 -28.52 -9.66
N SER A 12 20.25 -28.56 -10.85
CA SER A 12 19.09 -27.74 -11.18
C SER A 12 17.87 -28.14 -10.34
N LEU A 13 17.08 -27.15 -9.88
CA LEU A 13 15.82 -27.37 -9.20
C LEU A 13 14.75 -27.74 -10.22
N LYS A 14 14.06 -28.85 -9.99
CA LYS A 14 12.95 -29.28 -10.83
C LYS A 14 11.71 -28.43 -10.59
N VAL A 15 11.20 -27.84 -11.68
CA VAL A 15 10.02 -26.98 -11.70
C VAL A 15 8.86 -27.74 -12.33
N TYR A 16 7.72 -27.66 -11.71
CA TYR A 16 6.46 -28.18 -12.24
C TYR A 16 5.49 -27.02 -12.43
N LEU A 17 4.87 -26.97 -13.61
CA LEU A 17 3.96 -25.92 -14.01
C LEU A 17 2.52 -26.44 -14.00
N GLU A 18 1.62 -25.60 -13.57
CA GLU A 18 0.19 -25.82 -13.61
C GLU A 18 -0.50 -24.56 -14.14
N GLY A 19 -1.43 -24.69 -15.11
CA GLY A 19 -2.03 -23.51 -15.69
C GLY A 19 -3.21 -23.80 -16.61
N VAL A 20 -3.87 -22.71 -17.03
CA VAL A 20 -4.92 -22.75 -18.07
C VAL A 20 -4.45 -22.03 -19.31
N ASP A 21 -4.89 -22.48 -20.47
CA ASP A 21 -4.59 -21.82 -21.73
C ASP A 21 -5.09 -20.35 -21.69
N LYS A 22 -4.19 -19.40 -21.98
CA LYS A 22 -4.43 -17.95 -21.91
C LYS A 22 -4.85 -17.41 -20.52
N GLY A 23 -4.55 -18.14 -19.46
CA GLY A 23 -4.89 -17.78 -18.07
C GLY A 23 -3.69 -17.81 -17.13
N PRO A 24 -3.94 -17.73 -15.83
CA PRO A 24 -2.88 -17.76 -14.84
C PRO A 24 -2.14 -19.10 -14.82
N TYR A 25 -0.87 -19.01 -14.45
CA TYR A 25 0.03 -20.13 -14.23
C TYR A 25 0.59 -20.11 -12.81
N MET A 26 0.79 -21.32 -12.27
CA MET A 26 1.60 -21.53 -11.06
C MET A 26 2.84 -22.34 -11.42
N ALA A 27 3.98 -21.95 -10.89
CA ALA A 27 5.24 -22.67 -10.96
C ALA A 27 5.62 -23.15 -9.56
N HIS A 28 5.77 -24.46 -9.39
CA HIS A 28 6.05 -25.12 -8.13
C HIS A 28 7.45 -25.71 -8.10
N VAL A 29 8.11 -25.66 -6.95
CA VAL A 29 9.39 -26.32 -6.70
C VAL A 29 9.20 -27.34 -5.57
N PRO A 30 8.74 -28.59 -5.84
CA PRO A 30 8.39 -29.57 -4.81
C PRO A 30 9.52 -29.95 -3.87
N SER A 31 10.77 -29.82 -4.29
CA SER A 31 11.96 -29.99 -3.41
C SER A 31 12.17 -28.85 -2.40
N LEU A 32 11.42 -27.76 -2.53
CA LEU A 32 11.36 -26.61 -1.63
C LEU A 32 9.90 -26.39 -1.19
N PRO A 33 9.38 -27.17 -0.22
CA PRO A 33 7.97 -27.18 0.13
C PRO A 33 7.44 -25.77 0.47
N GLY A 34 6.40 -25.31 -0.23
CA GLY A 34 5.87 -23.96 -0.09
C GLY A 34 6.58 -22.90 -0.94
N CYS A 35 7.54 -23.29 -1.81
CA CYS A 35 8.12 -22.41 -2.81
C CYS A 35 7.35 -22.52 -4.12
N TYR A 36 6.64 -21.46 -4.47
CA TYR A 36 5.86 -21.37 -5.69
C TYR A 36 5.83 -19.92 -6.22
N VAL A 37 5.42 -19.75 -7.46
CA VAL A 37 5.07 -18.46 -8.06
C VAL A 37 3.73 -18.61 -8.77
N ARG A 38 2.86 -17.62 -8.58
CA ARG A 38 1.64 -17.44 -9.37
C ARG A 38 1.77 -16.18 -10.22
N ALA A 39 1.42 -16.28 -11.50
CA ALA A 39 1.46 -15.16 -12.43
C ALA A 39 0.35 -15.27 -13.50
N ARG A 40 0.10 -14.17 -14.21
CA ARG A 40 -0.93 -14.11 -15.25
C ARG A 40 -0.59 -14.94 -16.49
N THR A 41 0.69 -15.23 -16.70
CA THR A 41 1.17 -15.99 -17.85
C THR A 41 2.27 -16.96 -17.44
N ARG A 42 2.47 -18.00 -18.25
CA ARG A 42 3.56 -18.96 -18.10
C ARG A 42 4.95 -18.29 -18.05
N ALA A 43 5.20 -17.37 -18.98
CA ALA A 43 6.47 -16.65 -19.02
C ALA A 43 6.74 -15.86 -17.74
N ALA A 44 5.76 -15.07 -17.30
CA ALA A 44 5.88 -14.28 -16.07
C ALA A 44 6.08 -15.17 -14.83
N ALA A 45 5.47 -16.36 -14.76
CA ALA A 45 5.70 -17.29 -13.66
C ALA A 45 7.15 -17.81 -13.64
N LEU A 46 7.69 -18.15 -14.79
CA LEU A 46 9.08 -18.61 -14.91
C LEU A 46 10.09 -17.50 -14.64
N ASP A 47 9.85 -16.29 -15.14
CA ASP A 47 10.72 -15.13 -14.95
C ASP A 47 10.81 -14.71 -13.47
N ALA A 48 9.72 -14.86 -12.72
CA ALA A 48 9.68 -14.51 -11.30
C ALA A 48 10.23 -15.61 -10.37
N LEU A 49 10.38 -16.84 -10.86
CA LEU A 49 10.71 -18.01 -10.02
C LEU A 49 12.12 -17.95 -9.41
N PRO A 50 13.21 -17.53 -10.10
CA PRO A 50 14.53 -17.42 -9.49
C PRO A 50 14.53 -16.52 -8.26
N ALA A 51 13.88 -15.37 -8.34
CA ALA A 51 13.74 -14.45 -7.21
C ALA A 51 12.87 -15.05 -6.08
N ALA A 52 11.86 -15.84 -6.40
CA ALA A 52 11.04 -16.53 -5.40
C ALA A 52 11.84 -17.59 -4.66
N VAL A 53 12.69 -18.34 -5.34
CA VAL A 53 13.60 -19.32 -4.73
C VAL A 53 14.60 -18.62 -3.78
N GLN A 54 15.18 -17.50 -4.20
CA GLN A 54 16.08 -16.72 -3.34
C GLN A 54 15.38 -16.20 -2.08
N ARG A 55 14.14 -15.69 -2.23
CA ARG A 55 13.31 -15.30 -1.05
C ARG A 55 12.99 -16.48 -0.15
N TYR A 56 12.76 -17.66 -0.73
CA TYR A 56 12.50 -18.88 0.03
C TYR A 56 13.75 -19.32 0.83
N TYR A 57 14.94 -19.27 0.25
CA TYR A 57 16.18 -19.54 0.97
C TYR A 57 16.44 -18.53 2.09
N ALA A 58 16.15 -17.25 1.85
CA ALA A 58 16.23 -16.23 2.90
C ALA A 58 15.23 -16.50 4.03
N TRP A 59 14.02 -16.98 3.70
CA TRP A 59 13.00 -17.39 4.66
C TRP A 59 13.48 -18.57 5.52
N LEU A 60 14.03 -19.61 4.91
CA LEU A 60 14.61 -20.74 5.64
C LEU A 60 15.70 -20.30 6.63
N ARG A 61 16.64 -19.46 6.18
CA ARG A 61 17.72 -18.93 7.05
C ARG A 61 17.17 -18.13 8.22
N ARG A 62 16.15 -17.32 8.00
CA ARG A 62 15.51 -16.53 9.07
C ARG A 62 14.91 -17.41 10.16
N HIS A 63 14.39 -18.57 9.78
CA HIS A 63 13.85 -19.56 10.71
C HIS A 63 14.87 -20.60 11.22
N GLY A 64 16.16 -20.40 10.94
CA GLY A 64 17.20 -21.33 11.40
C GLY A 64 17.29 -22.64 10.63
N GLU A 65 16.58 -22.77 9.51
CA GLU A 65 16.62 -23.94 8.66
C GLU A 65 17.86 -23.93 7.75
N PRO A 66 18.40 -25.11 7.42
CA PRO A 66 19.49 -25.22 6.44
C PRO A 66 19.07 -24.66 5.08
N ALA A 67 19.87 -23.77 4.54
CA ALA A 67 19.65 -23.19 3.21
C ALA A 67 20.97 -22.80 2.53
N PRO A 68 21.02 -22.76 1.19
CA PRO A 68 22.17 -22.24 0.45
C PRO A 68 22.51 -20.80 0.83
N ALA A 69 23.75 -20.37 0.50
CA ALA A 69 24.18 -18.98 0.67
C ALA A 69 23.31 -18.01 -0.15
N ALA A 70 23.35 -16.72 0.22
CA ALA A 70 22.47 -15.71 -0.40
C ALA A 70 22.80 -15.44 -1.88
N ASP A 71 24.03 -15.71 -2.29
CA ASP A 71 24.57 -15.48 -3.64
C ASP A 71 24.57 -16.74 -4.53
N VAL A 72 23.94 -17.85 -4.05
CA VAL A 72 23.89 -19.07 -4.85
C VAL A 72 23.13 -18.84 -6.16
N GLU A 73 23.71 -19.29 -7.26
CA GLU A 73 23.04 -19.28 -8.56
C GLU A 73 21.87 -20.28 -8.58
N VAL A 74 20.67 -19.81 -8.91
CA VAL A 74 19.47 -20.65 -9.01
C VAL A 74 19.36 -21.17 -10.43
N LYS A 75 19.57 -22.49 -10.60
CA LYS A 75 19.36 -23.20 -11.88
C LYS A 75 18.02 -23.93 -11.82
N LEU A 76 17.18 -23.70 -12.83
CA LEU A 76 15.83 -24.25 -12.93
C LEU A 76 15.74 -25.17 -14.14
N GLU A 77 15.03 -26.29 -13.98
CA GLU A 77 14.70 -27.25 -15.03
C GLU A 77 13.20 -27.55 -15.02
N ILE A 78 12.52 -27.28 -16.11
CA ILE A 78 11.09 -27.64 -16.23
C ILE A 78 10.98 -29.15 -16.36
N ALA A 79 10.42 -29.80 -15.33
CA ALA A 79 10.30 -31.25 -15.22
C ALA A 79 8.90 -31.76 -15.56
N GLY A 80 7.91 -30.87 -15.63
CA GLY A 80 6.54 -31.23 -16.01
C GLY A 80 5.63 -30.02 -16.09
N GLU A 81 4.56 -30.17 -16.87
CA GLU A 81 3.52 -29.14 -17.04
C GLU A 81 2.16 -29.82 -17.17
N ILE A 82 1.17 -29.31 -16.43
CA ILE A 82 -0.22 -29.76 -16.47
C ILE A 82 -1.07 -28.56 -16.88
N THR A 83 -1.88 -28.72 -17.92
CA THR A 83 -2.75 -27.69 -18.45
C THR A 83 -4.20 -28.16 -18.45
N GLY A 84 -5.14 -27.22 -18.41
CA GLY A 84 -6.57 -27.54 -18.56
C GLY A 84 -7.32 -27.77 -17.24
N THR A 85 -6.70 -27.57 -16.08
CA THR A 85 -7.34 -27.70 -14.77
C THR A 85 -7.94 -26.37 -14.26
N GLY A 86 -8.41 -25.48 -15.14
CA GLY A 86 -8.85 -24.14 -14.74
C GLY A 86 -10.32 -24.01 -14.38
N PRO A 87 -10.86 -22.86 -13.91
CA PRO A 87 -10.14 -21.61 -13.65
C PRO A 87 -9.42 -21.64 -12.28
N PHE A 88 -8.17 -21.14 -12.25
CA PHE A 88 -7.44 -21.01 -10.99
C PHE A 88 -7.90 -19.78 -10.23
N ASN A 89 -8.70 -19.96 -9.22
CA ASN A 89 -8.80 -18.99 -8.15
C ASN A 89 -7.60 -19.12 -7.20
N PRO A 90 -7.26 -18.11 -6.40
CA PRO A 90 -6.30 -18.28 -5.31
C PRO A 90 -6.66 -19.51 -4.47
N GLY A 91 -5.71 -20.45 -4.33
CA GLY A 91 -5.91 -21.67 -3.57
C GLY A 91 -6.32 -22.92 -4.38
N ASP A 92 -6.75 -22.78 -5.64
CA ASP A 92 -7.28 -23.88 -6.49
C ASP A 92 -6.19 -24.66 -7.25
N ALA A 93 -4.95 -24.76 -6.76
CA ALA A 93 -3.96 -25.59 -7.41
C ALA A 93 -4.29 -27.07 -7.23
N ALA A 94 -4.63 -27.73 -8.33
CA ALA A 94 -5.20 -29.06 -8.34
C ALA A 94 -4.22 -30.16 -8.74
N ALA A 95 -3.09 -29.82 -9.39
CA ALA A 95 -2.21 -30.79 -10.00
C ALA A 95 -1.51 -31.72 -9.01
N LEU A 96 -1.50 -33.01 -9.36
CA LEU A 96 -0.70 -34.04 -8.70
C LEU A 96 0.57 -34.27 -9.53
N PHE A 97 1.70 -33.79 -9.05
CA PHE A 97 2.98 -33.95 -9.73
C PHE A 97 3.64 -35.30 -9.45
N PRO A 98 4.54 -35.79 -10.31
CA PRO A 98 5.26 -37.06 -10.08
C PRO A 98 5.93 -37.14 -8.68
N PRO A 99 6.57 -36.09 -8.14
CA PRO A 99 7.11 -36.13 -6.78
C PRO A 99 6.08 -36.32 -5.68
N ASP A 100 4.84 -35.86 -5.89
CA ASP A 100 3.76 -36.00 -4.90
C ASP A 100 3.29 -37.46 -4.75
N ARG A 101 3.55 -38.33 -5.75
CA ARG A 101 3.11 -39.75 -5.73
C ARG A 101 3.96 -40.65 -4.83
N ALA A 102 5.14 -40.19 -4.44
CA ALA A 102 5.98 -40.98 -3.53
C ALA A 102 5.37 -40.95 -2.11
N PRO A 103 5.33 -42.09 -1.41
CA PRO A 103 4.87 -42.13 -0.03
C PRO A 103 5.62 -41.14 0.87
N ALA A 104 4.91 -40.42 1.72
CA ALA A 104 5.55 -39.56 2.70
C ALA A 104 6.04 -40.39 3.90
N SER A 105 7.34 -40.33 4.23
CA SER A 105 7.84 -40.96 5.45
C SER A 105 7.45 -40.15 6.70
N PRO A 106 7.41 -40.78 7.89
CA PRO A 106 7.15 -40.05 9.13
C PRO A 106 8.13 -38.92 9.37
N GLU A 107 9.40 -39.11 9.04
CA GLU A 107 10.46 -38.10 9.20
C GLU A 107 10.25 -36.91 8.25
N GLU A 108 9.85 -37.16 7.00
CA GLU A 108 9.50 -36.11 6.05
C GLU A 108 8.25 -35.34 6.50
N MET A 109 7.26 -36.03 7.10
CA MET A 109 6.08 -35.36 7.62
C MET A 109 6.43 -34.41 8.76
N GLU A 110 7.31 -34.78 9.68
CA GLU A 110 7.78 -33.89 10.75
C GLU A 110 8.57 -32.69 10.20
N GLU A 111 9.29 -32.86 9.09
CA GLU A 111 9.92 -31.75 8.37
C GLU A 111 8.86 -30.77 7.82
N TYR A 112 7.80 -31.27 7.19
CA TYR A 112 6.69 -30.45 6.75
C TYR A 112 5.98 -29.74 7.90
N PHE A 113 5.71 -30.41 9.02
CA PHE A 113 5.07 -29.80 10.19
C PHE A 113 5.91 -28.66 10.75
N ARG A 114 7.23 -28.81 10.83
CA ARG A 114 8.13 -27.74 11.25
C ARG A 114 8.09 -26.52 10.30
N LEU A 115 8.06 -26.75 8.99
CA LEU A 115 7.90 -25.67 8.01
C LEU A 115 6.50 -25.01 8.09
N MET A 116 5.46 -25.79 8.38
CA MET A 116 4.11 -25.27 8.61
C MET A 116 4.07 -24.39 9.88
N ASP A 117 4.83 -24.74 10.91
CA ASP A 117 4.97 -23.89 12.12
C ASP A 117 5.68 -22.59 11.78
N HIS A 118 6.75 -22.60 10.98
CA HIS A 118 7.41 -21.37 10.52
C HIS A 118 6.48 -20.49 9.69
N SER A 119 5.69 -21.07 8.79
CA SER A 119 4.70 -20.34 7.99
C SER A 119 3.63 -19.71 8.88
N ARG A 120 3.14 -20.44 9.89
CA ARG A 120 2.15 -19.93 10.86
C ARG A 120 2.73 -18.81 11.73
N ILE A 121 3.99 -18.88 12.14
CA ILE A 121 4.68 -17.80 12.87
C ILE A 121 4.67 -16.53 12.03
N ASP A 122 5.00 -16.61 10.73
CA ASP A 122 4.98 -15.46 9.84
C ASP A 122 3.57 -14.89 9.62
N LEU A 123 2.55 -15.74 9.51
CA LEU A 123 1.16 -15.30 9.43
C LEU A 123 0.73 -14.57 10.71
N LEU A 124 0.99 -15.19 11.88
CA LEU A 124 0.63 -14.59 13.16
C LEU A 124 1.37 -13.28 13.43
N ALA A 125 2.63 -13.14 12.99
CA ALA A 125 3.37 -11.89 13.09
C ALA A 125 2.68 -10.72 12.35
N LEU A 126 1.88 -11.02 11.32
CA LEU A 126 1.11 -10.00 10.60
C LEU A 126 -0.23 -9.67 11.28
N VAL A 127 -0.86 -10.65 11.96
CA VAL A 127 -2.29 -10.51 12.27
C VAL A 127 -2.62 -10.55 13.78
N ALA A 128 -1.70 -11.03 14.64
CA ALA A 128 -2.00 -11.25 16.04
C ALA A 128 -2.32 -9.98 16.83
N GLU A 129 -1.83 -8.84 16.39
CA GLU A 129 -1.97 -7.56 17.07
C GLU A 129 -2.93 -6.60 16.34
N LEU A 130 -3.58 -7.04 15.25
CA LEU A 130 -4.52 -6.22 14.50
C LEU A 130 -5.76 -5.88 15.34
N GLU A 131 -6.25 -4.68 15.15
CA GLU A 131 -7.52 -4.22 15.71
C GLU A 131 -8.69 -4.77 14.90
N GLU A 132 -9.87 -4.86 15.52
CA GLU A 132 -11.06 -5.48 14.91
C GLU A 132 -11.48 -4.79 13.60
N ASP A 133 -11.41 -3.47 13.54
CA ASP A 133 -11.71 -2.67 12.35
C ASP A 133 -10.74 -2.95 11.20
N VAL A 134 -9.46 -3.22 11.48
CA VAL A 134 -8.46 -3.62 10.49
C VAL A 134 -8.71 -5.05 10.00
N LEU A 135 -9.04 -5.97 10.93
CA LEU A 135 -9.37 -7.36 10.59
C LEU A 135 -10.59 -7.45 9.66
N ASP A 136 -11.58 -6.57 9.84
CA ASP A 136 -12.84 -6.58 9.10
C ASP A 136 -12.85 -5.62 7.90
N TRP A 137 -11.82 -4.80 7.73
CA TRP A 137 -11.73 -3.90 6.59
C TRP A 137 -11.70 -4.67 5.27
N GLN A 138 -12.48 -4.16 4.31
CA GLN A 138 -12.61 -4.76 2.99
C GLN A 138 -12.13 -3.77 1.93
N PRO A 139 -11.06 -4.09 1.18
CA PRO A 139 -10.63 -3.25 0.07
C PRO A 139 -11.63 -3.32 -1.09
N ASP A 140 -11.95 -2.17 -1.68
CA ASP A 140 -12.69 -2.13 -2.94
C ASP A 140 -11.71 -2.34 -4.12
N PRO A 141 -12.03 -3.06 -5.20
CA PRO A 141 -13.28 -3.77 -5.50
C PRO A 141 -13.31 -5.25 -5.09
N MET A 142 -12.32 -5.73 -4.36
CA MET A 142 -12.26 -7.12 -3.88
C MET A 142 -12.62 -7.19 -2.38
N PRO A 143 -13.90 -7.34 -2.02
CA PRO A 143 -14.35 -7.25 -0.63
C PRO A 143 -14.01 -8.51 0.17
N VAL A 144 -12.70 -8.77 0.34
CA VAL A 144 -12.19 -9.88 1.17
C VAL A 144 -11.41 -9.29 2.33
N SER A 145 -11.95 -9.42 3.55
CA SER A 145 -11.27 -8.97 4.76
C SER A 145 -10.18 -9.95 5.22
N VAL A 146 -9.26 -9.47 6.05
CA VAL A 146 -8.24 -10.31 6.69
C VAL A 146 -8.90 -11.43 7.48
N ARG A 147 -9.94 -11.15 8.27
CA ARG A 147 -10.69 -12.16 9.04
C ARG A 147 -11.24 -13.26 8.15
N ARG A 148 -11.83 -12.90 7.00
CA ARG A 148 -12.36 -13.87 6.05
C ARG A 148 -11.27 -14.76 5.45
N LEU A 149 -10.10 -14.20 5.13
CA LEU A 149 -8.96 -15.00 4.66
C LEU A 149 -8.43 -15.94 5.73
N LEU A 150 -8.31 -15.49 6.98
CA LEU A 150 -7.87 -16.35 8.09
C LEU A 150 -8.82 -17.53 8.30
N ARG A 151 -10.13 -17.28 8.23
CA ARG A 151 -11.14 -18.34 8.30
C ARG A 151 -11.03 -19.32 7.14
N HIS A 152 -10.81 -18.80 5.94
CA HIS A 152 -10.57 -19.62 4.76
C HIS A 152 -9.32 -20.50 4.89
N VAL A 153 -8.23 -19.96 5.45
CA VAL A 153 -7.00 -20.73 5.73
C VAL A 153 -7.28 -21.88 6.68
N GLY A 154 -7.96 -21.64 7.80
CA GLY A 154 -8.30 -22.71 8.75
C GLY A 154 -9.22 -23.78 8.14
N ASN A 155 -10.28 -23.36 7.44
CA ASN A 155 -11.19 -24.29 6.77
C ASN A 155 -10.47 -25.13 5.70
N ALA A 156 -9.53 -24.55 4.96
CA ALA A 156 -8.75 -25.27 3.97
C ALA A 156 -7.87 -26.36 4.56
N GLU A 157 -7.37 -26.18 5.78
CA GLU A 157 -6.59 -27.22 6.48
C GLU A 157 -7.43 -28.48 6.73
N GLN A 158 -8.67 -28.32 7.20
CA GLN A 158 -9.59 -29.45 7.36
C GLN A 158 -9.95 -30.07 6.01
N TRP A 159 -10.18 -29.25 4.99
CA TRP A 159 -10.48 -29.73 3.65
C TRP A 159 -9.34 -30.58 3.07
N TYR A 160 -8.07 -30.18 3.24
CA TYR A 160 -6.92 -30.98 2.81
C TYR A 160 -6.84 -32.32 3.54
N VAL A 161 -7.07 -32.33 4.86
CA VAL A 161 -7.12 -33.60 5.65
C VAL A 161 -8.25 -34.49 5.15
N SER A 162 -9.43 -33.94 4.83
CA SER A 162 -10.57 -34.68 4.32
C SER A 162 -10.31 -35.37 2.98
N ARG A 163 -9.26 -34.96 2.24
CA ARG A 163 -8.85 -35.63 1.00
C ARG A 163 -8.17 -36.99 1.26
N LEU A 164 -7.67 -37.21 2.48
CA LEU A 164 -6.86 -38.39 2.83
C LEU A 164 -7.57 -39.35 3.78
N VAL A 165 -8.52 -38.88 4.55
CA VAL A 165 -9.25 -39.65 5.54
C VAL A 165 -10.76 -39.52 5.34
N ASP A 166 -11.52 -40.47 5.83
CA ASP A 166 -12.98 -40.46 5.73
C ASP A 166 -13.54 -39.16 6.36
N PRO A 167 -14.34 -38.39 5.62
CA PRO A 167 -14.94 -37.15 6.09
C PRO A 167 -15.88 -37.34 7.27
N VAL A 168 -16.48 -38.52 7.43
CA VAL A 168 -17.34 -38.87 8.59
C VAL A 168 -16.55 -38.81 9.91
N SER A 169 -15.21 -38.94 9.85
CA SER A 169 -14.34 -38.83 11.01
C SER A 169 -13.92 -37.39 11.33
N LEU A 170 -14.24 -36.42 10.43
CA LEU A 170 -14.01 -35.01 10.70
C LEU A 170 -15.11 -34.50 11.62
N PRO A 171 -14.78 -33.79 12.73
CA PRO A 171 -15.78 -33.07 13.49
C PRO A 171 -16.54 -32.10 12.59
N ASP A 172 -17.81 -31.87 12.90
CA ASP A 172 -18.62 -30.86 12.21
C ASP A 172 -18.22 -29.46 12.67
N GLU A 173 -16.94 -29.14 12.48
CA GLU A 173 -16.29 -27.90 12.93
C GLU A 173 -16.60 -26.72 12.02
N TRP A 174 -17.17 -26.96 10.84
CA TRP A 174 -17.58 -25.92 9.90
C TRP A 174 -18.65 -24.97 10.45
N HIS A 175 -19.40 -25.40 11.48
CA HIS A 175 -20.44 -24.62 12.10
C HIS A 175 -19.99 -23.86 13.36
N HIS A 176 -18.87 -24.26 13.97
CA HIS A 176 -18.35 -23.64 15.21
C HIS A 176 -17.46 -22.42 14.97
N ASP A 177 -17.04 -22.17 13.74
CA ASP A 177 -16.08 -21.13 13.40
C ASP A 177 -16.60 -19.70 13.61
N ARG A 178 -17.93 -19.49 13.58
CA ARG A 178 -18.53 -18.14 13.61
C ARG A 178 -18.48 -17.48 14.98
N GLU A 179 -18.48 -18.25 16.03
CA GLU A 179 -18.51 -17.76 17.42
C GLU A 179 -17.11 -17.74 18.07
N MET A 180 -16.16 -18.47 17.49
CA MET A 180 -14.81 -18.57 18.01
C MET A 180 -13.95 -17.38 17.56
N PRO A 181 -13.14 -16.77 18.47
CA PRO A 181 -12.14 -15.79 18.07
C PRO A 181 -11.21 -16.35 16.98
N ILE A 182 -10.94 -15.56 15.95
CA ILE A 182 -10.30 -16.04 14.72
C ILE A 182 -8.94 -16.70 14.94
N LEU A 183 -8.12 -16.19 15.88
CA LEU A 183 -6.81 -16.76 16.18
C LEU A 183 -6.93 -18.10 16.91
N ALA A 184 -7.94 -18.23 17.81
CA ALA A 184 -8.22 -19.49 18.50
C ALA A 184 -8.73 -20.56 17.52
N PHE A 185 -9.56 -20.14 16.55
CA PHE A 185 -10.01 -20.99 15.45
C PHE A 185 -8.81 -21.53 14.63
N LEU A 186 -7.91 -20.65 14.19
CA LEU A 186 -6.71 -21.06 13.43
C LEU A 186 -5.82 -22.05 14.19
N ASP A 187 -5.64 -21.83 15.49
CA ASP A 187 -4.83 -22.70 16.33
C ASP A 187 -5.49 -24.09 16.52
N MET A 188 -6.80 -24.12 16.74
CA MET A 188 -7.59 -25.35 16.85
C MET A 188 -7.50 -26.17 15.55
N GLU A 189 -7.74 -25.53 14.39
CA GLU A 189 -7.73 -26.18 13.08
C GLU A 189 -6.35 -26.78 12.77
N ARG A 190 -5.28 -26.02 12.98
CA ARG A 190 -3.91 -26.50 12.77
C ARG A 190 -3.59 -27.70 13.66
N ARG A 191 -3.90 -27.63 14.95
CA ARG A 191 -3.61 -28.73 15.88
C ARG A 191 -4.38 -30.01 15.49
N THR A 192 -5.65 -29.88 15.16
CA THR A 192 -6.48 -30.99 14.72
C THR A 192 -5.96 -31.59 13.42
N ALA A 193 -5.64 -30.76 12.42
CA ALA A 193 -5.11 -31.23 11.15
C ALA A 193 -3.77 -31.96 11.30
N VAL A 194 -2.82 -31.42 12.05
CA VAL A 194 -1.51 -32.07 12.32
C VAL A 194 -1.68 -33.38 13.07
N GLN A 195 -2.55 -33.44 14.08
CA GLN A 195 -2.81 -34.67 14.81
C GLN A 195 -3.33 -35.76 13.86
N ARG A 196 -4.26 -35.44 12.97
CA ARG A 196 -4.80 -36.39 12.00
C ARG A 196 -3.78 -36.84 10.97
N LEU A 197 -2.99 -35.91 10.45
CA LEU A 197 -1.91 -36.25 9.53
C LEU A 197 -0.88 -37.17 10.18
N ARG A 198 -0.52 -36.95 11.45
CA ARG A 198 0.37 -37.86 12.21
C ARG A 198 -0.22 -39.25 12.41
N SER A 199 -1.54 -39.39 12.50
CA SER A 199 -2.21 -40.66 12.67
C SER A 199 -2.36 -41.50 11.40
N LEU A 200 -1.98 -40.98 10.23
CA LEU A 200 -2.03 -41.71 8.96
C LEU A 200 -1.20 -42.99 9.01
N THR A 201 -1.81 -44.12 8.66
CA THR A 201 -1.12 -45.41 8.51
C THR A 201 -0.14 -45.38 7.34
N ALA A 202 0.80 -46.31 7.28
CA ALA A 202 1.72 -46.44 6.14
C ALA A 202 0.97 -46.65 4.81
N ALA A 203 -0.16 -47.35 4.82
CA ALA A 203 -1.00 -47.57 3.64
C ALA A 203 -1.60 -46.22 3.17
N GLN A 204 -2.22 -45.45 4.08
CA GLN A 204 -2.81 -44.13 3.74
C GLN A 204 -1.77 -43.12 3.26
N ARG A 205 -0.54 -43.16 3.79
CA ARG A 205 0.56 -42.31 3.30
C ARG A 205 1.05 -42.66 1.90
N ALA A 206 0.81 -43.90 1.44
CA ALA A 206 1.21 -44.38 0.10
C ALA A 206 0.08 -44.31 -0.92
N GLU A 207 -1.15 -44.15 -0.49
CA GLU A 207 -2.34 -44.18 -1.35
C GLU A 207 -2.54 -42.87 -2.08
N ALA A 208 -3.05 -42.96 -3.32
CA ALA A 208 -3.59 -41.84 -4.07
C ALA A 208 -5.12 -41.95 -4.10
N VAL A 209 -5.80 -40.99 -3.53
CA VAL A 209 -7.26 -40.98 -3.35
C VAL A 209 -7.89 -39.91 -4.22
N SER A 210 -9.05 -40.17 -4.82
CA SER A 210 -9.86 -39.19 -5.55
C SER A 210 -11.23 -39.09 -4.89
N PRO A 211 -11.39 -38.27 -3.84
CA PRO A 211 -12.67 -38.16 -3.13
C PRO A 211 -13.67 -37.34 -3.95
N GLU A 212 -14.89 -37.85 -4.10
CA GLU A 212 -15.96 -37.23 -4.91
C GLU A 212 -16.75 -36.13 -4.19
N TYR A 213 -16.57 -35.97 -2.87
CA TYR A 213 -17.34 -35.01 -2.07
C TYR A 213 -16.58 -33.70 -1.86
N GLN A 214 -17.33 -32.62 -1.71
CA GLN A 214 -16.79 -31.28 -1.42
C GLN A 214 -15.64 -30.85 -2.37
N THR A 215 -15.77 -31.18 -3.65
CA THR A 215 -14.83 -30.80 -4.68
C THR A 215 -15.55 -30.42 -5.96
N ARG A 216 -14.95 -29.49 -6.72
CA ARG A 216 -15.36 -29.19 -8.10
C ARG A 216 -14.59 -30.02 -9.13
N HIS A 217 -13.60 -30.79 -8.66
CA HIS A 217 -12.67 -31.60 -9.44
C HIS A 217 -12.64 -33.04 -8.89
N PRO A 218 -13.71 -33.85 -9.08
CA PRO A 218 -13.78 -35.20 -8.57
C PRO A 218 -12.74 -36.16 -9.19
N GLU A 219 -12.20 -35.78 -10.35
CA GLU A 219 -11.11 -36.49 -11.04
C GLU A 219 -9.74 -36.26 -10.40
N GLU A 220 -9.65 -35.29 -9.48
CA GLU A 220 -8.39 -34.89 -8.87
C GLU A 220 -7.91 -35.92 -7.84
N ALA A 221 -6.68 -36.42 -8.04
CA ALA A 221 -6.07 -37.34 -7.08
C ALA A 221 -5.25 -36.58 -6.01
N TRP A 222 -5.36 -37.10 -4.79
CA TRP A 222 -4.67 -36.59 -3.60
C TRP A 222 -3.78 -37.65 -2.98
N THR A 223 -2.64 -37.22 -2.49
CA THR A 223 -1.70 -38.03 -1.68
C THR A 223 -1.35 -37.25 -0.43
N ALA A 224 -0.81 -37.93 0.58
CA ALA A 224 -0.33 -37.27 1.80
C ALA A 224 0.71 -36.19 1.47
N ARG A 225 1.63 -36.44 0.54
CA ARG A 225 2.67 -35.48 0.15
C ARG A 225 2.08 -34.24 -0.54
N LYS A 226 1.09 -34.42 -1.46
CA LYS A 226 0.38 -33.30 -2.09
C LYS A 226 -0.35 -32.47 -1.04
N ALA A 227 -1.06 -33.10 -0.10
CA ALA A 227 -1.77 -32.39 0.96
C ALA A 227 -0.80 -31.53 1.81
N LEU A 228 0.32 -32.10 2.27
CA LEU A 228 1.35 -31.39 3.02
C LEU A 228 1.94 -30.22 2.23
N ARG A 229 2.23 -30.40 0.93
CA ARG A 229 2.69 -29.32 0.05
C ARG A 229 1.66 -28.20 -0.03
N ARG A 230 0.38 -28.56 -0.20
CA ARG A 230 -0.71 -27.59 -0.32
C ARG A 230 -0.96 -26.80 0.96
N PHE A 231 -0.82 -27.39 2.13
CA PHE A 231 -0.85 -26.63 3.40
C PHE A 231 0.11 -25.45 3.37
N LEU A 232 1.37 -25.71 2.99
CA LEU A 232 2.40 -24.68 2.96
C LEU A 232 2.16 -23.63 1.87
N GLU A 233 1.86 -24.07 0.66
CA GLU A 233 1.63 -23.17 -0.47
C GLU A 233 0.44 -22.26 -0.20
N HIS A 234 -0.68 -22.80 0.27
CA HIS A 234 -1.92 -22.08 0.50
C HIS A 234 -1.80 -21.04 1.63
N GLU A 235 -1.24 -21.43 2.79
CA GLU A 235 -1.06 -20.48 3.89
C GLU A 235 -0.10 -19.34 3.48
N ARG A 236 0.98 -19.65 2.77
CA ARG A 236 1.93 -18.64 2.29
C ARG A 236 1.31 -17.71 1.23
N GLU A 237 0.44 -18.25 0.37
CA GLU A 237 -0.33 -17.47 -0.60
C GLU A 237 -1.21 -16.45 0.11
N HIS A 238 -2.00 -16.89 1.08
CA HIS A 238 -2.89 -16.02 1.83
C HIS A 238 -2.15 -15.08 2.78
N THR A 239 -1.00 -15.47 3.33
CA THR A 239 -0.11 -14.55 4.06
C THR A 239 0.35 -13.40 3.16
N GLY A 240 0.67 -13.68 1.89
CA GLY A 240 0.96 -12.66 0.89
C GLY A 240 -0.22 -11.72 0.62
N GLN A 241 -1.41 -12.27 0.39
CA GLN A 241 -2.65 -11.49 0.19
C GLN A 241 -3.00 -10.61 1.40
N ILE A 242 -2.87 -11.15 2.61
CA ILE A 242 -3.09 -10.38 3.85
C ILE A 242 -2.11 -9.21 3.91
N ARG A 243 -0.84 -9.43 3.57
CA ARG A 243 0.15 -8.33 3.53
C ARG A 243 -0.25 -7.25 2.51
N GLU A 244 -0.75 -7.63 1.35
CA GLU A 244 -1.26 -6.68 0.33
C GLU A 244 -2.47 -5.89 0.86
N ILE A 245 -3.43 -6.54 1.52
CA ILE A 245 -4.58 -5.88 2.16
C ILE A 245 -4.10 -4.87 3.22
N LEU A 246 -3.20 -5.26 4.09
CA LEU A 246 -2.65 -4.38 5.13
C LEU A 246 -1.85 -3.21 4.54
N CYS A 247 -1.10 -3.43 3.47
CA CYS A 247 -0.46 -2.35 2.72
C CYS A 247 -1.50 -1.38 2.13
N GLY A 248 -2.59 -1.89 1.57
CA GLY A 248 -3.70 -1.09 1.05
C GLY A 248 -4.38 -0.26 2.14
N TYR A 249 -4.66 -0.86 3.30
CA TYR A 249 -5.20 -0.14 4.47
C TYR A 249 -4.28 1.00 4.91
N ARG A 250 -2.96 0.73 5.07
CA ARG A 250 -1.96 1.75 5.37
C ARG A 250 -1.97 2.89 4.34
N GLN A 251 -1.98 2.56 3.05
CA GLN A 251 -2.05 3.57 1.99
C GLN A 251 -3.33 4.41 2.08
N GLY A 252 -4.47 3.81 2.41
CA GLY A 252 -5.72 4.52 2.66
C GLY A 252 -5.61 5.56 3.79
N LEU A 253 -4.98 5.19 4.91
CA LEU A 253 -4.72 6.11 6.01
C LEU A 253 -3.80 7.27 5.61
N LEU A 254 -2.72 6.99 4.88
CA LEU A 254 -1.77 8.02 4.43
C LEU A 254 -2.40 8.96 3.39
N ALA A 255 -3.24 8.43 2.49
CA ALA A 255 -3.98 9.25 1.54
C ALA A 255 -4.99 10.19 2.23
N ARG A 256 -5.61 9.72 3.31
CA ARG A 256 -6.49 10.54 4.12
C ARG A 256 -5.75 11.65 4.86
N LEU A 257 -4.56 11.36 5.39
CA LEU A 257 -3.68 12.39 5.97
C LEU A 257 -3.29 13.47 4.95
N ALA A 258 -2.94 13.08 3.72
CA ALA A 258 -2.60 14.03 2.66
C ALA A 258 -3.80 14.91 2.30
N TYR A 259 -5.00 14.33 2.22
CA TYR A 259 -6.25 15.08 1.98
C TYR A 259 -6.53 16.13 3.07
N GLU A 260 -6.48 15.74 4.34
CA GLU A 260 -6.79 16.66 5.44
C GLU A 260 -5.75 17.80 5.50
N ARG A 261 -4.47 17.50 5.28
CA ARG A 261 -3.41 18.53 5.19
C ARG A 261 -3.64 19.48 4.03
N THR A 262 -3.95 18.99 2.84
CA THR A 262 -4.24 19.84 1.69
C THR A 262 -5.48 20.69 1.95
N SER A 263 -6.53 20.11 2.57
CA SER A 263 -7.76 20.81 2.92
C SER A 263 -7.51 21.96 3.91
N LEU A 264 -6.57 21.79 4.84
CA LEU A 264 -6.11 22.84 5.74
C LEU A 264 -5.40 23.95 4.96
N LEU A 265 -4.41 23.59 4.14
CA LEU A 265 -3.55 24.55 3.46
C LEU A 265 -4.29 25.36 2.39
N VAL A 266 -5.26 24.77 1.70
CA VAL A 266 -6.11 25.48 0.71
C VAL A 266 -6.87 26.64 1.34
N GLN A 267 -7.22 26.58 2.63
CA GLN A 267 -7.87 27.69 3.33
C GLN A 267 -6.97 28.92 3.49
N LEU A 268 -5.67 28.80 3.25
CA LEU A 268 -4.72 29.92 3.33
C LEU A 268 -4.65 30.71 2.00
N LEU A 269 -5.13 30.14 0.88
CA LEU A 269 -5.06 30.80 -0.42
C LEU A 269 -5.86 32.10 -0.42
N GLY A 270 -5.24 33.16 -0.95
CA GLY A 270 -5.83 34.50 -1.05
C GLY A 270 -5.84 35.31 0.26
N LEU A 271 -5.40 34.74 1.40
CA LEU A 271 -5.18 35.50 2.61
C LEU A 271 -3.88 36.32 2.50
N ASP A 272 -3.97 37.61 2.83
CA ASP A 272 -2.77 38.45 2.82
C ASP A 272 -1.85 38.17 4.01
N GLU A 273 -0.58 38.63 3.92
CA GLU A 273 0.44 38.37 4.93
C GLU A 273 0.06 38.95 6.30
N ARG A 274 -0.64 40.09 6.36
CA ARG A 274 -1.11 40.71 7.61
C ARG A 274 -2.13 39.80 8.30
N VAL A 275 -3.07 39.22 7.56
CA VAL A 275 -4.05 38.26 8.11
C VAL A 275 -3.35 37.05 8.67
N LEU A 276 -2.37 36.52 7.97
CA LEU A 276 -1.64 35.31 8.35
C LEU A 276 -0.72 35.52 9.57
N THR A 277 -0.12 36.72 9.71
CA THR A 277 0.97 36.95 10.67
C THR A 277 0.64 37.92 11.83
N GLN A 278 -0.45 38.70 11.74
CA GLN A 278 -0.73 39.76 12.71
C GLN A 278 -2.12 39.63 13.35
N LEU A 279 -3.09 39.01 12.69
CA LEU A 279 -4.44 38.87 13.23
C LEU A 279 -4.59 37.57 14.01
N PRO A 280 -5.09 37.63 15.27
CA PRO A 280 -5.28 36.44 16.07
C PRO A 280 -6.40 35.57 15.48
N ILE A 281 -6.23 34.24 15.50
CA ILE A 281 -7.18 33.24 15.05
C ILE A 281 -7.72 32.40 16.20
N CYS A 282 -6.87 32.09 17.18
CA CYS A 282 -7.21 31.33 18.38
C CYS A 282 -6.50 31.94 19.57
N ALA A 283 -7.24 32.44 20.57
CA ALA A 283 -6.69 33.20 21.69
C ALA A 283 -5.70 34.29 21.21
N ALA A 284 -4.41 34.21 21.57
CA ALA A 284 -3.37 35.15 21.13
C ALA A 284 -2.61 34.69 19.86
N TRP A 285 -2.88 33.50 19.33
CA TRP A 285 -2.15 32.95 18.21
C TRP A 285 -2.65 33.48 16.87
N THR A 286 -1.73 33.79 15.98
CA THR A 286 -1.97 34.07 14.58
C THR A 286 -2.06 32.77 13.77
N VAL A 287 -2.44 32.85 12.48
CA VAL A 287 -2.34 31.68 11.58
C VAL A 287 -0.89 31.18 11.50
N LYS A 288 0.08 32.07 11.46
CA LYS A 288 1.51 31.71 11.49
C LYS A 288 1.89 30.90 12.72
N ASP A 289 1.42 31.29 13.90
CA ASP A 289 1.66 30.56 15.14
C ASP A 289 1.01 29.18 15.11
N LEU A 290 -0.19 29.08 14.58
CA LEU A 290 -0.91 27.83 14.39
C LEU A 290 -0.17 26.87 13.46
N LEU A 291 0.34 27.35 12.33
CA LEU A 291 1.14 26.52 11.41
C LEU A 291 2.45 26.05 12.05
N ALA A 292 3.09 26.91 12.87
CA ALA A 292 4.28 26.55 13.64
C ALA A 292 3.99 25.45 14.66
N HIS A 293 2.86 25.55 15.35
CA HIS A 293 2.36 24.54 16.28
C HIS A 293 2.17 23.19 15.60
N ILE A 294 1.47 23.16 14.46
CA ILE A 294 1.25 21.93 13.70
C ILE A 294 2.57 21.32 13.21
N ALA A 295 3.49 22.15 12.68
CA ALA A 295 4.79 21.68 12.22
C ALA A 295 5.62 21.06 13.34
N ALA A 296 5.61 21.68 14.52
CA ALA A 296 6.33 21.19 15.69
C ALA A 296 5.79 19.84 16.18
N TRP A 297 4.47 19.66 16.22
CA TRP A 297 3.86 18.38 16.56
C TRP A 297 4.15 17.31 15.52
N ASP A 298 4.07 17.62 14.22
CA ASP A 298 4.46 16.68 13.17
C ASP A 298 5.91 16.21 13.35
N ARG A 299 6.83 17.14 13.57
CA ARG A 299 8.26 16.82 13.79
C ARG A 299 8.47 15.97 15.02
N TRP A 300 7.76 16.29 16.09
CA TRP A 300 7.87 15.58 17.37
C TRP A 300 7.29 14.16 17.27
N VAL A 301 6.08 14.00 16.74
CA VAL A 301 5.43 12.69 16.55
C VAL A 301 6.25 11.79 15.64
N GLY A 302 6.79 12.32 14.53
CA GLY A 302 7.65 11.56 13.63
C GLY A 302 8.89 11.01 14.34
N LYS A 303 9.58 11.85 15.14
CA LYS A 303 10.74 11.41 15.93
C LYS A 303 10.36 10.38 17.00
N ALA A 304 9.24 10.57 17.67
CA ALA A 304 8.75 9.65 18.70
C ALA A 304 8.46 8.26 18.11
N MET A 305 7.75 8.18 16.96
CA MET A 305 7.49 6.92 16.27
C MET A 305 8.78 6.21 15.86
N GLN A 306 9.76 6.94 15.33
CA GLN A 306 11.07 6.39 14.95
C GLN A 306 11.84 5.86 16.16
N ALA A 307 11.81 6.58 17.28
CA ALA A 307 12.43 6.16 18.53
C ALA A 307 11.83 4.86 19.06
N MET A 308 10.49 4.73 19.02
CA MET A 308 9.79 3.52 19.45
C MET A 308 10.15 2.29 18.61
N VAL A 309 10.26 2.43 17.29
CA VAL A 309 10.70 1.33 16.42
C VAL A 309 12.15 0.95 16.70
N ALA A 310 12.99 1.92 17.06
CA ALA A 310 14.38 1.68 17.43
C ALA A 310 14.55 1.15 18.88
N GLY A 311 13.45 0.90 19.63
CA GLY A 311 13.49 0.46 21.03
C GLY A 311 14.04 1.52 22.00
N LYS A 312 13.90 2.80 21.65
CA LYS A 312 14.31 3.94 22.47
C LYS A 312 13.08 4.60 23.13
N GLU A 313 13.33 5.40 24.16
CA GLU A 313 12.28 6.24 24.77
C GLU A 313 11.68 7.17 23.71
N SER A 314 10.36 7.21 23.65
CA SER A 314 9.63 7.99 22.63
C SER A 314 9.62 9.49 22.94
N GLY A 315 9.78 9.85 24.22
CA GLY A 315 9.58 11.21 24.75
C GLY A 315 8.11 11.59 24.92
N PHE A 316 7.15 10.70 24.60
CA PHE A 316 5.74 10.95 24.88
C PHE A 316 5.48 11.14 26.38
N GLU A 317 6.18 10.38 27.23
CA GLU A 317 6.09 10.46 28.69
C GLU A 317 6.53 11.81 29.25
N ALA A 318 7.30 12.59 28.49
CA ALA A 318 7.78 13.91 28.91
C ALA A 318 6.77 15.05 28.66
N VAL A 319 5.59 14.73 28.10
CA VAL A 319 4.53 15.73 27.82
C VAL A 319 3.40 15.59 28.83
N ASP A 320 3.63 16.05 30.06
CA ASP A 320 2.62 16.03 31.11
C ASP A 320 1.56 17.13 30.94
N ASP A 321 1.92 18.24 30.28
CA ASP A 321 1.07 19.40 30.04
C ASP A 321 1.14 19.81 28.58
N ILE A 322 0.06 19.50 27.86
CA ILE A 322 -0.08 19.75 26.41
C ILE A 322 -0.09 21.27 26.14
N ASP A 323 -0.76 22.07 26.98
CA ASP A 323 -0.84 23.52 26.79
C ASP A 323 0.52 24.18 26.95
N ALA A 324 1.28 23.76 27.97
CA ALA A 324 2.65 24.22 28.15
C ALA A 324 3.59 23.77 27.02
N ALA A 325 3.38 22.58 26.45
CA ALA A 325 4.12 22.10 25.26
C ALA A 325 3.79 22.94 24.03
N ASN A 326 2.51 23.24 23.82
CA ASN A 326 2.02 24.07 22.70
C ASN A 326 2.68 25.46 22.75
N GLU A 327 2.67 26.12 23.93
CA GLU A 327 3.30 27.43 24.08
C GLU A 327 4.82 27.39 23.85
N ARG A 328 5.50 26.35 24.31
CA ARG A 328 6.95 26.18 24.04
C ARG A 328 7.22 26.01 22.55
N PHE A 329 6.42 25.22 21.84
CA PHE A 329 6.57 25.01 20.41
C PHE A 329 6.36 26.29 19.62
N VAL A 330 5.29 27.03 19.90
CA VAL A 330 5.01 28.30 19.23
C VAL A 330 6.11 29.34 19.55
N ALA A 331 6.51 29.44 20.83
CA ALA A 331 7.55 30.39 21.25
C ALA A 331 8.88 30.17 20.50
N ALA A 332 9.25 28.92 20.24
CA ALA A 332 10.47 28.57 19.52
C ALA A 332 10.48 29.10 18.07
N TRP A 333 9.30 29.29 17.47
CA TRP A 333 9.14 29.70 16.08
C TRP A 333 8.69 31.15 15.89
N ARG A 334 8.41 31.90 16.95
CA ARG A 334 7.89 33.29 16.87
C ARG A 334 8.75 34.23 16.00
N GLY A 335 10.07 34.07 16.06
CA GLY A 335 11.02 34.87 15.29
C GLY A 335 11.20 34.41 13.83
N ALA A 336 10.68 33.27 13.46
CA ALA A 336 10.81 32.75 12.11
C ALA A 336 9.87 33.46 11.11
N SER A 337 10.25 33.53 9.84
CA SER A 337 9.39 34.02 8.78
C SER A 337 8.24 33.04 8.48
N LEU A 338 7.16 33.52 7.89
CA LEU A 338 6.07 32.66 7.41
C LEU A 338 6.59 31.61 6.43
N GLU A 339 7.47 32.00 5.52
CA GLU A 339 8.11 31.10 4.57
C GLU A 339 8.84 29.93 5.24
N THR A 340 9.64 30.23 6.29
CA THR A 340 10.38 29.21 7.06
C THR A 340 9.42 28.23 7.76
N ILE A 341 8.33 28.73 8.34
CA ILE A 341 7.34 27.90 9.02
C ILE A 341 6.59 27.01 8.05
N VAL A 342 6.16 27.54 6.92
CA VAL A 342 5.46 26.78 5.89
C VAL A 342 6.36 25.71 5.28
N ALA A 343 7.64 26.00 5.07
CA ALA A 343 8.63 25.03 4.62
C ALA A 343 8.82 23.89 5.66
N GLU A 344 8.94 24.22 6.94
CA GLU A 344 9.05 23.21 8.01
C GLU A 344 7.78 22.39 8.14
N LEU A 345 6.60 22.99 8.01
CA LEU A 345 5.32 22.28 8.04
C LEU A 345 5.26 21.19 6.96
N SER A 346 5.67 21.52 5.74
CA SER A 346 5.72 20.56 4.64
C SER A 346 6.78 19.48 4.88
N ALA A 347 8.01 19.88 5.25
CA ALA A 347 9.11 18.95 5.48
C ALA A 347 8.83 17.98 6.64
N ALA A 348 8.30 18.49 7.76
CA ALA A 348 8.02 17.66 8.94
C ALA A 348 7.05 16.54 8.61
N ARG A 349 5.96 16.83 7.88
CA ARG A 349 4.97 15.82 7.47
C ARG A 349 5.55 14.83 6.45
N SER A 350 6.20 15.34 5.41
CA SER A 350 6.76 14.50 4.34
C SER A 350 7.79 13.51 4.87
N ASP A 351 8.64 13.92 5.81
CA ASP A 351 9.70 13.09 6.38
C ASP A 351 9.14 11.84 7.07
N TRP A 352 8.15 12.00 7.95
CA TRP A 352 7.64 10.84 8.68
C TRP A 352 6.62 10.02 7.87
N VAL A 353 5.89 10.62 6.92
CA VAL A 353 5.04 9.88 5.98
C VAL A 353 5.90 8.97 5.10
N ALA A 354 6.98 9.49 4.51
CA ALA A 354 7.91 8.69 3.71
C ALA A 354 8.54 7.55 4.53
N TRP A 355 8.87 7.82 5.81
CA TRP A 355 9.36 6.81 6.72
C TRP A 355 8.30 5.72 7.01
N LEU A 356 7.03 6.08 7.23
CA LEU A 356 5.94 5.10 7.42
C LEU A 356 5.66 4.27 6.17
N GLU A 357 5.79 4.87 4.97
CA GLU A 357 5.66 4.13 3.71
C GLU A 357 6.74 3.05 3.55
N ALA A 358 7.97 3.36 4.00
CA ALA A 358 9.10 2.45 3.94
C ALA A 358 9.11 1.40 5.07
N LEU A 359 8.33 1.61 6.14
CA LEU A 359 8.30 0.71 7.28
C LEU A 359 7.69 -0.64 6.87
N PRO A 360 8.24 -1.79 7.32
CA PRO A 360 7.59 -3.08 7.17
C PRO A 360 6.14 -3.04 7.71
N VAL A 361 5.21 -3.68 7.00
CA VAL A 361 3.78 -3.55 7.34
C VAL A 361 3.44 -4.18 8.69
N ASP A 362 4.13 -5.23 9.09
CA ASP A 362 4.02 -5.84 10.42
C ASP A 362 4.47 -4.88 11.52
N GLU A 363 5.53 -4.09 11.29
CA GLU A 363 5.93 -3.03 12.23
C GLU A 363 4.90 -1.90 12.31
N PHE A 364 4.22 -1.57 11.22
CA PHE A 364 3.20 -0.53 11.22
C PHE A 364 2.00 -0.90 12.09
N PHE A 365 1.59 -2.17 12.11
CA PHE A 365 0.47 -2.68 12.90
C PHE A 365 0.89 -3.28 14.24
N ARG A 366 2.19 -3.28 14.58
CA ARG A 366 2.66 -3.78 15.87
C ARG A 366 2.12 -2.92 17.01
N ARG A 367 1.57 -3.57 18.05
CA ARG A 367 1.14 -2.89 19.28
C ARG A 367 2.33 -2.41 20.08
N ARG A 368 2.18 -1.23 20.65
CA ARG A 368 3.17 -0.59 21.51
C ARG A 368 2.46 -0.02 22.71
N SER A 369 2.96 -0.37 23.90
CA SER A 369 2.44 0.18 25.16
C SER A 369 3.00 1.57 25.41
N TYR A 370 2.12 2.51 25.66
CA TYR A 370 2.45 3.87 26.06
C TYR A 370 1.38 4.46 26.96
N GLY A 371 1.79 5.09 28.10
CA GLY A 371 0.86 5.72 29.03
C GLY A 371 -0.18 4.76 29.61
N GLY A 372 0.12 3.44 29.69
CA GLY A 372 -0.80 2.41 30.16
C GLY A 372 -1.83 1.97 29.11
N HIS A 373 -1.71 2.39 27.86
CA HIS A 373 -2.55 1.99 26.75
C HIS A 373 -1.73 1.33 25.66
N ASP A 374 -2.30 0.30 25.04
CA ASP A 374 -1.73 -0.34 23.86
C ASP A 374 -2.35 0.22 22.59
N TRP A 375 -1.52 0.58 21.60
CA TRP A 375 -1.95 1.12 20.33
C TRP A 375 -0.97 0.81 19.20
N THR A 376 -1.45 0.93 17.98
CA THR A 376 -0.65 0.79 16.75
C THR A 376 -0.44 2.16 16.12
N PHE A 377 0.42 2.25 15.10
CA PHE A 377 0.54 3.51 14.36
C PHE A 377 -0.74 3.87 13.59
N SER A 378 -1.55 2.86 13.21
CA SER A 378 -2.84 3.09 12.57
C SER A 378 -3.88 3.72 13.49
N SER A 379 -3.93 3.31 14.75
CA SER A 379 -5.01 3.68 15.66
C SER A 379 -4.80 5.00 16.38
N MET A 380 -3.57 5.39 16.72
CA MET A 380 -3.36 6.57 17.53
C MET A 380 -2.60 7.71 16.83
N PRO A 381 -1.30 7.59 16.45
CA PRO A 381 -0.58 8.76 15.94
C PRO A 381 -1.21 9.33 14.66
N LEU A 382 -1.61 8.46 13.72
CA LEU A 382 -2.20 8.91 12.45
C LEU A 382 -3.57 9.53 12.68
N ARG A 383 -4.39 8.96 13.56
CA ARG A 383 -5.68 9.51 13.93
C ARG A 383 -5.55 10.88 14.56
N VAL A 384 -4.67 11.03 15.56
CA VAL A 384 -4.45 12.29 16.25
C VAL A 384 -3.98 13.38 15.29
N GLN A 385 -3.00 13.08 14.41
CA GLN A 385 -2.52 14.06 13.45
C GLN A 385 -3.59 14.46 12.41
N ARG A 386 -4.45 13.55 12.01
CA ARG A 386 -5.58 13.85 11.14
C ARG A 386 -6.62 14.72 11.84
N GLU A 387 -7.03 14.37 13.04
CA GLU A 387 -8.00 15.15 13.83
C GLU A 387 -7.48 16.56 14.11
N HIS A 388 -6.18 16.71 14.35
CA HIS A 388 -5.48 17.98 14.53
C HIS A 388 -5.59 18.87 13.26
N ASP A 389 -5.30 18.32 12.08
CA ASP A 389 -5.47 19.03 10.80
C ASP A 389 -6.95 19.45 10.58
N VAL A 390 -7.91 18.58 10.89
CA VAL A 390 -9.37 18.87 10.74
C VAL A 390 -9.81 20.00 11.67
N GLU A 391 -9.42 19.96 12.94
CA GLU A 391 -9.74 21.00 13.91
C GLU A 391 -9.23 22.36 13.45
N HIS A 392 -7.96 22.43 13.09
CA HIS A 392 -7.35 23.68 12.65
C HIS A 392 -7.86 24.15 11.28
N THR A 393 -8.28 23.25 10.40
CA THR A 393 -8.97 23.60 9.16
C THR A 393 -10.24 24.39 9.46
N ALA A 394 -11.04 23.98 10.45
CA ALA A 394 -12.27 24.69 10.81
C ALA A 394 -11.98 26.12 11.32
N GLN A 395 -10.94 26.29 12.13
CA GLN A 395 -10.50 27.60 12.64
C GLN A 395 -10.04 28.53 11.50
N ILE A 396 -9.20 28.05 10.59
CA ILE A 396 -8.71 28.83 9.45
C ILE A 396 -9.85 29.15 8.47
N THR A 397 -10.78 28.22 8.23
CA THR A 397 -11.96 28.45 7.38
C THR A 397 -12.83 29.57 7.94
N ALA A 398 -13.03 29.65 9.26
CA ALA A 398 -13.77 30.73 9.88
C ALA A 398 -13.09 32.09 9.66
N ARG A 399 -11.76 32.16 9.78
CA ARG A 399 -10.95 33.35 9.47
C ARG A 399 -11.06 33.72 8.01
N HIS A 400 -10.86 32.76 7.10
CA HIS A 400 -10.95 32.97 5.65
C HIS A 400 -12.29 33.60 5.25
N ARG A 401 -13.39 33.08 5.78
CA ARG A 401 -14.74 33.63 5.53
C ARG A 401 -14.90 35.07 6.06
N ALA A 402 -14.31 35.37 7.24
CA ALA A 402 -14.41 36.70 7.85
C ALA A 402 -13.64 37.77 7.04
N GLU A 403 -12.48 37.43 6.52
CA GLU A 403 -11.62 38.35 5.75
C GLU A 403 -12.09 38.53 4.30
N LYS A 404 -12.96 37.64 3.78
CA LYS A 404 -13.50 37.70 2.40
C LYS A 404 -12.38 37.95 1.38
N PRO A 405 -11.38 37.05 1.27
CA PRO A 405 -10.26 37.26 0.37
C PRO A 405 -10.79 37.54 -1.04
N GLY A 406 -10.36 38.62 -1.61
CA GLY A 406 -10.83 39.04 -2.93
C GLY A 406 -9.81 39.97 -3.60
N GLY A 407 -9.35 39.59 -4.78
CA GLY A 407 -8.61 40.42 -5.71
C GLY A 407 -7.14 40.69 -5.37
N ARG A 408 -6.58 40.06 -4.37
CA ARG A 408 -5.14 40.11 -4.07
C ARG A 408 -4.57 38.73 -3.92
N SER A 409 -3.36 38.52 -4.41
CA SER A 409 -2.59 37.30 -4.22
C SER A 409 -2.11 37.18 -2.78
N GLY A 410 -2.17 35.96 -2.24
CA GLY A 410 -1.53 35.64 -0.96
C GLY A 410 0.00 35.48 -1.13
N PRO A 411 0.73 35.22 -0.01
CA PRO A 411 2.16 34.99 -0.06
C PRO A 411 2.55 33.81 -0.97
N LYS A 412 3.58 34.02 -1.78
CA LYS A 412 4.11 33.00 -2.70
C LYS A 412 4.49 31.70 -1.98
N ALA A 413 5.04 31.79 -0.77
CA ALA A 413 5.40 30.63 0.03
C ALA A 413 4.20 29.75 0.38
N VAL A 414 3.05 30.38 0.69
CA VAL A 414 1.78 29.64 0.92
C VAL A 414 1.32 28.97 -0.37
N LEU A 415 1.27 29.71 -1.49
CA LEU A 415 0.88 29.16 -2.78
C LEU A 415 1.73 27.94 -3.15
N ARG A 416 3.05 28.03 -2.91
CA ARG A 416 4.00 26.95 -3.16
C ARG A 416 3.73 25.71 -2.29
N ALA A 417 3.47 25.90 -1.00
CA ALA A 417 3.17 24.79 -0.09
C ALA A 417 1.84 24.10 -0.41
N VAL A 418 0.82 24.87 -0.82
CA VAL A 418 -0.46 24.30 -1.24
C VAL A 418 -0.30 23.52 -2.54
N LEU A 419 0.53 24.01 -3.46
CA LEU A 419 0.85 23.31 -4.72
C LEU A 419 1.52 21.95 -4.45
N ASP A 420 2.47 21.89 -3.51
CA ASP A 420 3.10 20.63 -3.10
C ASP A 420 2.12 19.68 -2.42
N ALA A 421 1.33 20.18 -1.47
CA ALA A 421 0.36 19.38 -0.75
C ALA A 421 -0.72 18.80 -1.68
N GLY A 422 -1.22 19.58 -2.65
CA GLY A 422 -2.16 19.10 -3.66
C GLY A 422 -1.60 17.95 -4.50
N ARG A 423 -0.31 18.03 -4.87
CA ARG A 423 0.38 16.94 -5.57
C ARG A 423 0.54 15.71 -4.69
N GLU A 424 0.93 15.85 -3.42
CA GLU A 424 1.02 14.71 -2.51
C GLU A 424 -0.34 14.04 -2.29
N GLU A 425 -1.41 14.81 -2.22
CA GLU A 425 -2.78 14.29 -2.17
C GLU A 425 -3.12 13.46 -3.41
N LEU A 426 -2.81 13.97 -4.61
CA LEU A 426 -3.01 13.26 -5.88
C LEU A 426 -2.21 11.95 -5.94
N LEU A 427 -0.91 12.02 -5.60
CA LEU A 427 -0.04 10.84 -5.64
C LEU A 427 -0.48 9.78 -4.63
N ALA A 428 -0.89 10.20 -3.44
CA ALA A 428 -1.43 9.30 -2.43
C ALA A 428 -2.72 8.62 -2.91
N ALA A 429 -3.64 9.37 -3.54
CA ALA A 429 -4.85 8.81 -4.14
C ALA A 429 -4.54 7.83 -5.28
N ALA A 430 -3.60 8.16 -6.16
CA ALA A 430 -3.20 7.29 -7.27
C ALA A 430 -2.55 5.97 -6.82
N ARG A 431 -1.86 5.97 -5.66
CA ARG A 431 -1.28 4.75 -5.07
C ARG A 431 -2.33 3.78 -4.54
N LEU A 432 -3.55 4.24 -4.23
CA LEU A 432 -4.66 3.39 -3.80
C LEU A 432 -5.11 2.46 -4.93
N MET A 433 -4.96 2.87 -6.18
CA MET A 433 -5.35 2.07 -7.33
C MET A 433 -4.46 0.83 -7.47
N PRO A 434 -5.03 -0.40 -7.46
CA PRO A 434 -4.29 -1.62 -7.69
C PRO A 434 -3.54 -1.59 -9.03
N PRO A 435 -2.28 -2.06 -9.10
CA PRO A 435 -1.47 -1.99 -10.31
C PRO A 435 -2.15 -2.54 -11.57
N GLU A 436 -2.94 -3.63 -11.41
CA GLU A 436 -3.66 -4.28 -12.50
C GLU A 436 -4.85 -3.47 -13.03
N GLN A 437 -5.34 -2.50 -12.26
CA GLN A 437 -6.51 -1.69 -12.61
C GLN A 437 -6.12 -0.32 -13.17
N ARG A 438 -4.88 0.13 -12.98
CA ARG A 438 -4.42 1.48 -13.35
C ARG A 438 -4.63 1.85 -14.81
N ALA A 439 -4.60 0.86 -15.72
CA ALA A 439 -4.79 1.04 -17.15
C ALA A 439 -6.05 0.37 -17.71
N SER A 440 -6.93 -0.14 -16.84
CA SER A 440 -8.11 -0.90 -17.27
C SER A 440 -9.41 -0.49 -16.57
N TYR A 441 -9.34 0.07 -15.36
CA TYR A 441 -10.51 0.49 -14.62
C TYR A 441 -10.76 1.99 -14.82
N PRO A 442 -11.96 2.40 -15.30
CA PRO A 442 -12.30 3.81 -15.50
C PRO A 442 -12.52 4.52 -14.16
N VAL A 443 -11.89 5.67 -13.97
CA VAL A 443 -11.98 6.51 -12.76
C VAL A 443 -12.62 7.87 -13.04
N CYS A 444 -12.55 8.37 -14.29
CA CYS A 444 -13.11 9.64 -14.71
C CYS A 444 -13.76 9.48 -16.09
N GLY A 445 -15.09 9.29 -16.15
CA GLY A 445 -15.76 8.95 -17.40
C GLY A 445 -15.12 7.70 -18.04
N PRO A 446 -14.66 7.75 -19.30
CA PRO A 446 -13.97 6.62 -19.93
C PRO A 446 -12.47 6.51 -19.53
N TRP A 447 -11.93 7.47 -18.80
CA TRP A 447 -10.50 7.54 -18.51
C TRP A 447 -10.11 6.66 -17.34
N THR A 448 -9.02 5.94 -17.52
CA THR A 448 -8.36 5.14 -16.48
C THR A 448 -7.44 6.03 -15.62
N ALA A 449 -6.92 5.49 -14.53
CA ALA A 449 -5.93 6.21 -13.74
C ALA A 449 -4.68 6.56 -14.58
N TYR A 450 -4.29 5.70 -15.53
CA TYR A 450 -3.21 5.99 -16.48
C TYR A 450 -3.50 7.23 -17.31
N ASP A 451 -4.71 7.34 -17.85
CA ASP A 451 -5.12 8.47 -18.69
C ASP A 451 -5.14 9.77 -17.88
N VAL A 452 -5.67 9.74 -16.67
CA VAL A 452 -5.70 10.89 -15.74
C VAL A 452 -4.28 11.38 -15.41
N ILE A 453 -3.36 10.49 -15.05
CA ILE A 453 -1.97 10.86 -14.72
C ILE A 453 -1.26 11.47 -15.94
N GLY A 454 -1.47 10.91 -17.13
CA GLY A 454 -0.93 11.46 -18.37
C GLY A 454 -1.50 12.84 -18.73
N HIS A 455 -2.80 12.99 -18.59
CA HIS A 455 -3.52 14.26 -18.79
C HIS A 455 -3.01 15.39 -17.87
N LEU A 456 -2.81 15.08 -16.59
CA LEU A 456 -2.24 16.05 -15.64
C LEU A 456 -0.82 16.48 -16.03
N ALA A 457 0.01 15.55 -16.51
CA ALA A 457 1.35 15.87 -16.99
C ALA A 457 1.29 16.80 -18.22
N ASP A 458 0.41 16.53 -19.18
CA ASP A 458 0.25 17.36 -20.39
C ASP A 458 -0.17 18.79 -20.05
N TRP A 459 -1.16 18.97 -19.17
CA TRP A 459 -1.56 20.30 -18.71
C TRP A 459 -0.45 21.02 -17.94
N GLU A 460 0.29 20.32 -17.10
CA GLU A 460 1.42 20.93 -16.40
C GLU A 460 2.50 21.45 -17.34
N TRP A 461 2.79 20.75 -18.43
CA TRP A 461 3.72 21.28 -19.45
C TRP A 461 3.20 22.56 -20.10
N VAL A 462 1.89 22.68 -20.35
CA VAL A 462 1.27 23.94 -20.77
C VAL A 462 1.48 25.04 -19.71
N GLY A 463 1.30 24.68 -18.42
CA GLY A 463 1.54 25.59 -17.30
C GLY A 463 2.99 26.06 -17.19
N VAL A 464 3.95 25.15 -17.40
CA VAL A 464 5.40 25.46 -17.41
C VAL A 464 5.73 26.49 -18.48
N GLU A 465 5.21 26.32 -19.70
CA GLU A 465 5.44 27.23 -20.79
C GLU A 465 4.90 28.63 -20.45
N GLY A 466 3.64 28.70 -19.98
CA GLY A 466 3.03 29.96 -19.58
C GLY A 466 3.80 30.71 -18.48
N LEU A 467 4.19 29.98 -17.41
CA LEU A 467 4.96 30.57 -16.30
C LEU A 467 6.34 31.06 -16.75
N ARG A 468 7.05 30.31 -17.59
CA ARG A 468 8.37 30.75 -18.13
C ARG A 468 8.26 32.03 -18.90
N ASN A 469 7.21 32.19 -19.70
CA ASN A 469 6.96 33.42 -20.43
C ASN A 469 6.64 34.59 -19.49
N MET A 470 5.84 34.36 -18.42
CA MET A 470 5.57 35.37 -17.40
C MET A 470 6.85 35.80 -16.67
N VAL A 471 7.72 34.86 -16.31
CA VAL A 471 9.03 35.11 -15.66
C VAL A 471 9.93 35.97 -16.57
N ALA A 472 9.90 35.75 -17.89
CA ALA A 472 10.63 36.55 -18.87
C ALA A 472 10.00 37.94 -19.09
N GLY A 473 8.96 38.32 -18.32
CA GLY A 473 8.29 39.62 -18.46
C GLY A 473 7.28 39.69 -19.60
N GLY A 474 6.98 38.56 -20.25
CA GLY A 474 6.01 38.45 -21.33
C GLY A 474 4.59 38.12 -20.86
N VAL A 475 3.70 37.92 -21.82
CA VAL A 475 2.41 37.24 -21.63
C VAL A 475 2.64 35.75 -21.64
N PRO A 476 1.69 34.92 -21.15
CA PRO A 476 1.86 33.44 -21.11
C PRO A 476 2.30 32.80 -22.43
N GLY A 477 1.94 33.42 -23.58
CA GLY A 477 2.38 32.97 -24.91
C GLY A 477 1.79 31.64 -25.36
N VAL A 478 0.92 31.05 -24.54
CA VAL A 478 0.24 29.80 -24.86
C VAL A 478 -1.01 30.14 -25.68
N GLU A 479 -1.11 29.58 -26.88
CA GLU A 479 -2.30 29.74 -27.71
C GLU A 479 -3.54 29.21 -27.03
N PRO A 480 -4.69 29.92 -27.08
CA PRO A 480 -5.94 29.44 -26.53
C PRO A 480 -6.35 28.11 -27.16
N ILE A 481 -6.62 27.13 -26.33
CA ILE A 481 -7.13 25.82 -26.77
C ILE A 481 -8.61 25.99 -27.07
N GLN A 482 -9.00 25.93 -28.36
CA GLN A 482 -10.37 26.20 -28.80
C GLN A 482 -11.34 25.06 -28.41
N ASP A 483 -10.87 23.81 -28.43
CA ASP A 483 -11.64 22.64 -28.05
C ASP A 483 -10.81 21.81 -27.05
N ILE A 484 -11.09 22.01 -25.78
CA ILE A 484 -10.38 21.36 -24.68
C ILE A 484 -10.64 19.84 -24.67
N ASP A 485 -11.87 19.41 -24.99
CA ASP A 485 -12.23 18.02 -24.98
C ASP A 485 -11.49 17.25 -26.09
N LEU A 486 -11.43 17.84 -27.28
CA LEU A 486 -10.67 17.28 -28.38
C LEU A 486 -9.16 17.24 -28.06
N TRP A 487 -8.62 18.34 -27.53
CA TRP A 487 -7.20 18.41 -27.13
C TRP A 487 -6.84 17.31 -26.11
N ASN A 488 -7.68 17.13 -25.09
CA ASN A 488 -7.51 16.10 -24.08
C ASN A 488 -7.57 14.70 -24.71
N ALA A 489 -8.56 14.43 -25.58
CA ALA A 489 -8.71 13.15 -26.24
C ALA A 489 -7.49 12.78 -27.11
N GLU A 490 -6.96 13.75 -27.87
CA GLU A 490 -5.75 13.54 -28.69
C GLU A 490 -4.52 13.20 -27.83
N ARG A 491 -4.35 13.87 -26.68
CA ARG A 491 -3.23 13.61 -25.77
C ARG A 491 -3.33 12.23 -25.10
N VAL A 492 -4.51 11.86 -24.64
CA VAL A 492 -4.76 10.53 -24.09
C VAL A 492 -4.47 9.44 -25.14
N GLU A 493 -4.95 9.63 -26.38
CA GLU A 493 -4.69 8.68 -27.46
C GLU A 493 -3.20 8.55 -27.81
N ALA A 494 -2.47 9.65 -27.81
CA ALA A 494 -1.02 9.65 -28.07
C ALA A 494 -0.19 8.89 -27.03
N ARG A 495 -0.76 8.65 -25.84
CA ARG A 495 -0.14 7.89 -24.75
C ARG A 495 -0.50 6.41 -24.73
N ARG A 496 -1.47 5.98 -25.53
CA ARG A 496 -1.94 4.59 -25.54
C ARG A 496 -0.81 3.59 -25.78
N GLY A 497 -0.85 2.48 -25.04
CA GLY A 497 0.12 1.40 -25.16
C GLY A 497 1.47 1.68 -24.51
N ARG A 498 1.69 2.84 -23.89
CA ARG A 498 2.88 3.10 -23.07
C ARG A 498 2.69 2.52 -21.67
N PRO A 499 3.79 2.13 -20.97
CA PRO A 499 3.70 1.60 -19.61
C PRO A 499 3.29 2.69 -18.61
N TRP A 500 2.68 2.28 -17.50
CA TRP A 500 2.34 3.18 -16.37
C TRP A 500 3.53 4.04 -15.92
N SER A 501 4.73 3.46 -15.86
CA SER A 501 5.94 4.17 -15.45
C SER A 501 6.21 5.41 -16.29
N SER A 502 5.91 5.39 -17.60
CA SER A 502 6.15 6.54 -18.47
C SER A 502 5.24 7.73 -18.15
N ALA A 503 3.96 7.50 -17.84
CA ALA A 503 3.05 8.57 -17.42
C ALA A 503 3.44 9.11 -16.04
N TRP A 504 3.85 8.23 -15.14
CA TRP A 504 4.30 8.58 -13.80
C TRP A 504 5.59 9.42 -13.81
N GLU A 505 6.58 9.00 -14.59
CA GLU A 505 7.84 9.74 -14.78
C GLU A 505 7.62 11.13 -15.40
N ASP A 506 6.72 11.20 -16.40
CA ASP A 506 6.39 12.46 -17.07
C ASP A 506 5.66 13.44 -16.13
N LEU A 507 4.71 12.93 -15.32
CA LEU A 507 4.04 13.72 -14.28
C LEU A 507 5.06 14.31 -13.29
N HIS A 508 6.03 13.53 -12.83
CA HIS A 508 7.07 14.01 -11.93
C HIS A 508 8.00 15.03 -12.61
N ALA A 509 8.35 14.82 -13.87
CA ALA A 509 9.17 15.76 -14.64
C ALA A 509 8.45 17.09 -14.86
N ALA A 510 7.17 17.04 -15.25
CA ALA A 510 6.33 18.23 -15.44
C ALA A 510 6.19 19.02 -14.13
N ARG A 511 5.86 18.35 -13.00
CA ARG A 511 5.77 19.00 -11.68
C ARG A 511 7.09 19.66 -11.28
N LYS A 512 8.21 18.97 -11.45
CA LYS A 512 9.53 19.55 -11.14
C LYS A 512 9.78 20.82 -11.93
N ALA A 513 9.48 20.83 -13.23
CA ALA A 513 9.64 22.00 -14.08
C ALA A 513 8.67 23.12 -13.71
N PHE A 514 7.41 22.78 -13.37
CA PHE A 514 6.39 23.73 -12.95
C PHE A 514 6.78 24.44 -11.64
N VAL A 515 7.22 23.67 -10.65
CA VAL A 515 7.72 24.18 -9.38
C VAL A 515 8.89 25.13 -9.58
N GLN A 516 9.86 24.76 -10.42
CA GLN A 516 11.00 25.64 -10.74
C GLN A 516 10.55 26.96 -11.38
N ALA A 517 9.52 26.91 -12.25
CA ALA A 517 8.97 28.11 -12.85
C ALA A 517 8.22 28.99 -11.84
N VAL A 518 7.45 28.39 -10.92
CA VAL A 518 6.81 29.10 -9.79
C VAL A 518 7.87 29.74 -8.89
N ASP A 519 8.94 29.01 -8.54
CA ASP A 519 10.00 29.52 -7.66
C ASP A 519 10.76 30.69 -8.30
N ALA A 520 10.91 30.70 -9.63
CA ALA A 520 11.52 31.78 -10.40
C ALA A 520 10.62 33.02 -10.58
N LEU A 521 9.30 32.91 -10.36
CA LEU A 521 8.36 34.01 -10.54
C LEU A 521 8.57 35.07 -9.44
N ASP A 522 8.81 36.33 -9.88
CA ASP A 522 8.88 37.46 -8.94
C ASP A 522 7.53 37.65 -8.25
N PRO A 523 7.48 37.75 -6.91
CA PRO A 523 6.25 38.03 -6.17
C PRO A 523 5.44 39.22 -6.70
N ALA A 524 6.09 40.25 -7.23
CA ALA A 524 5.44 41.41 -7.81
C ALA A 524 4.63 41.09 -9.09
N LEU A 525 4.90 39.95 -9.73
CA LEU A 525 4.17 39.49 -10.91
C LEU A 525 2.93 38.67 -10.58
N LEU A 526 2.77 38.24 -9.32
CA LEU A 526 1.64 37.37 -8.91
C LEU A 526 0.29 38.02 -9.17
N ASP A 527 0.16 39.33 -9.00
CA ASP A 527 -1.09 40.08 -9.22
C ASP A 527 -1.30 40.52 -10.68
N LYS A 528 -0.33 40.23 -11.59
CA LYS A 528 -0.44 40.58 -12.99
C LYS A 528 -1.47 39.69 -13.69
N VAL A 529 -2.44 40.32 -14.37
CA VAL A 529 -3.52 39.64 -15.07
C VAL A 529 -3.06 39.16 -16.45
N HIS A 530 -3.44 37.90 -16.77
CA HIS A 530 -3.14 37.24 -18.03
C HIS A 530 -4.39 36.53 -18.58
N ALA A 531 -4.44 36.31 -19.89
CA ALA A 531 -5.40 35.39 -20.51
C ALA A 531 -4.97 33.94 -20.27
N PHE A 532 -5.92 33.06 -20.06
CA PHE A 532 -5.67 31.64 -19.83
C PHE A 532 -5.92 30.79 -21.08
N PRO A 533 -5.14 29.72 -21.33
CA PRO A 533 -5.31 28.87 -22.51
C PRO A 533 -6.62 28.10 -22.51
N TRP A 534 -7.23 27.90 -21.33
CA TRP A 534 -8.54 27.29 -21.15
C TRP A 534 -9.71 28.30 -21.16
N GLY A 535 -9.41 29.56 -21.47
CA GLY A 535 -10.39 30.66 -21.52
C GLY A 535 -10.44 31.49 -20.23
N GLY A 536 -10.87 32.75 -20.38
CA GLY A 536 -10.97 33.70 -19.28
C GLY A 536 -9.66 34.43 -18.98
N TYR A 537 -9.68 35.22 -17.91
CA TYR A 537 -8.57 36.03 -17.42
C TYR A 537 -8.40 35.86 -15.93
N GLY A 538 -7.17 35.86 -15.45
CA GLY A 538 -6.81 35.83 -14.04
C GLY A 538 -5.38 36.26 -13.82
N THR A 539 -4.99 36.33 -12.56
CA THR A 539 -3.61 36.67 -12.16
C THR A 539 -2.66 35.48 -12.36
N ALA A 540 -1.36 35.71 -12.30
CA ALA A 540 -0.39 34.62 -12.25
C ALA A 540 -0.58 33.73 -11.02
N TYR A 541 -1.08 34.29 -9.92
CA TYR A 541 -1.49 33.53 -8.74
C TYR A 541 -2.67 32.58 -9.04
N ASP A 542 -3.70 33.08 -9.76
CA ASP A 542 -4.84 32.26 -10.19
C ASP A 542 -4.41 31.16 -11.16
N TRP A 543 -3.42 31.45 -12.02
CA TRP A 543 -2.82 30.44 -12.90
C TRP A 543 -2.29 29.24 -12.11
N VAL A 544 -1.45 29.48 -11.12
CA VAL A 544 -0.92 28.40 -10.26
C VAL A 544 -2.03 27.72 -9.44
N SER A 545 -2.98 28.50 -8.94
CA SER A 545 -4.11 27.99 -8.17
C SER A 545 -5.00 27.04 -8.97
N ALA A 546 -5.14 27.27 -10.30
CA ALA A 546 -5.89 26.36 -11.18
C ALA A 546 -5.26 24.96 -11.24
N TYR A 547 -3.93 24.85 -11.23
CA TYR A 547 -3.25 23.54 -11.19
C TYR A 547 -3.39 22.83 -9.85
N ILE A 548 -3.50 23.57 -8.74
CA ILE A 548 -3.83 23.02 -7.44
C ILE A 548 -5.25 22.43 -7.45
N ALA A 549 -6.21 23.19 -7.99
CA ALA A 549 -7.60 22.74 -8.09
C ALA A 549 -7.71 21.50 -8.99
N HIS A 550 -6.98 21.47 -10.11
CA HIS A 550 -6.95 20.36 -11.05
C HIS A 550 -6.39 19.08 -10.44
N ASP A 551 -5.27 19.16 -9.69
CA ASP A 551 -4.74 18.01 -8.95
C ASP A 551 -5.78 17.45 -7.95
N ARG A 552 -6.47 18.33 -7.22
CA ARG A 552 -7.44 17.94 -6.20
C ARG A 552 -8.70 17.32 -6.79
N GLU A 553 -9.19 17.84 -7.91
CA GLU A 553 -10.32 17.28 -8.64
C GLU A 553 -10.02 15.82 -9.04
N HIS A 554 -8.87 15.60 -9.63
CA HIS A 554 -8.47 14.26 -10.05
C HIS A 554 -8.07 13.35 -8.88
N ALA A 555 -7.54 13.89 -7.78
CA ALA A 555 -7.33 13.13 -6.56
C ALA A 555 -8.65 12.56 -6.00
N GLU A 556 -9.74 13.33 -6.06
CA GLU A 556 -11.07 12.86 -5.64
C GLU A 556 -11.59 11.73 -6.55
N GLN A 557 -11.39 11.83 -7.86
CA GLN A 557 -11.79 10.81 -8.83
C GLN A 557 -10.96 9.51 -8.69
N LEU A 558 -9.69 9.62 -8.31
CA LEU A 558 -8.80 8.48 -8.07
C LEU A 558 -9.06 7.80 -6.71
N ARG A 559 -9.70 8.48 -5.77
CA ARG A 559 -10.17 7.84 -4.53
C ARG A 559 -11.37 6.97 -4.86
N ILE A 560 -11.12 5.68 -5.02
CA ILE A 560 -12.21 4.70 -5.15
C ILE A 560 -13.05 4.75 -3.88
N LYS A 561 -14.36 4.90 -4.04
CA LYS A 561 -15.33 4.97 -2.95
C LYS A 561 -15.54 3.59 -2.34
#